data_519685192a8acda14331a1dc4094e1ff
#
_entry.id   519685192a8acda14331a1dc4094e1ff
#
_cell.length_a   1.000
_cell.length_b   1.000
_cell.length_c   1.000
_cell.angle_alpha   90.00
_cell.angle_beta   90.00
_cell.angle_gamma   90.00
#
_symmetry.space_group_name_H-M   'P 1'
#
loop_
_entity.id
_entity.type
_entity.pdbx_description
1 polymer ?
#
loop_
_entity_poly.entity_id
_entity_poly.type
_entity_poly.pdbx_seq_one_letter_code
_entity_poly.pdbx_strand_id
1 'polypeptide(L)'
;MNYPRVATRYSKALLELAIEQNVLDVVRADAVLTKESVLASGELALLLKNPVVKADKKQAILKEVFGGKVSELFEGFIMLLTNNGREEHLAKVCEKFEKDVLAHKGIIEAHVVS
;
A
#
# COMPACT_ATOMS: atom_id res chain seq x y z
N MET A 1 16.96 6.83 2.05
CA MET A 1 16.73 5.52 1.43
C MET A 1 16.06 5.68 0.07
N ASN A 2 16.52 4.93 -0.92
CA ASN A 2 15.96 5.01 -2.26
C ASN A 2 14.84 4.00 -2.46
N TYR A 3 13.71 4.49 -2.94
CA TYR A 3 12.58 3.63 -3.29
C TYR A 3 12.50 3.47 -4.80
N PRO A 4 12.01 2.32 -5.29
CA PRO A 4 11.77 2.17 -6.72
C PRO A 4 10.81 3.27 -7.19
N ARG A 5 10.97 3.71 -8.42
CA ARG A 5 10.08 4.72 -9.00
C ARG A 5 8.62 4.32 -8.92
N VAL A 6 8.36 3.04 -9.10
CA VAL A 6 7.02 2.48 -9.00
C VAL A 6 6.42 2.71 -7.60
N ALA A 7 7.22 2.47 -6.55
CA ALA A 7 6.75 2.68 -5.17
C ALA A 7 6.42 4.14 -4.91
N THR A 8 7.26 5.05 -5.39
CA THR A 8 7.04 6.49 -5.23
C THR A 8 5.76 6.93 -5.95
N ARG A 9 5.56 6.45 -7.17
CA ARG A 9 4.38 6.81 -7.96
C ARG A 9 3.08 6.34 -7.33
N TYR A 10 3.02 5.07 -6.94
CA TYR A 10 1.81 4.50 -6.34
C TYR A 10 1.54 5.05 -4.96
N SER A 11 2.59 5.28 -4.17
CA SER A 11 2.46 5.89 -2.86
C SER A 11 1.84 7.29 -2.95
N LYS A 12 2.32 8.09 -3.90
CA LYS A 12 1.78 9.44 -4.11
C LYS A 12 0.31 9.40 -4.51
N ALA A 13 -0.04 8.51 -5.42
CA ALA A 13 -1.42 8.35 -5.87
C ALA A 13 -2.32 7.95 -4.70
N LEU A 14 -1.86 7.02 -3.87
CA LEU A 14 -2.62 6.58 -2.71
C LEU A 14 -2.79 7.70 -1.69
N LEU A 15 -1.74 8.48 -1.48
CA LEU A 15 -1.79 9.62 -0.55
C LEU A 15 -2.83 10.64 -1.01
N GLU A 16 -2.80 11.02 -2.29
CA GLU A 16 -3.74 11.97 -2.84
C GLU A 16 -5.18 11.48 -2.71
N LEU A 17 -5.40 10.21 -2.99
CA LEU A 17 -6.72 9.61 -2.91
C LEU A 17 -7.24 9.56 -1.47
N ALA A 18 -6.37 9.21 -0.53
CA ALA A 18 -6.72 9.13 0.89
C ALA A 18 -7.06 10.51 1.45
N ILE A 19 -6.33 11.53 1.03
CA ILE A 19 -6.60 12.92 1.44
C ILE A 19 -7.93 13.37 0.85
N GLU A 20 -8.15 13.11 -0.42
CA GLU A 20 -9.37 13.51 -1.12
C GLU A 20 -10.61 12.91 -0.46
N GLN A 21 -10.55 11.66 -0.06
CA GLN A 21 -11.67 10.97 0.58
C GLN A 21 -11.69 11.14 2.10
N ASN A 22 -10.73 11.86 2.64
CA ASN A 22 -10.64 12.13 4.08
C ASN A 22 -10.55 10.85 4.91
N VAL A 23 -9.75 9.88 4.45
CA VAL A 23 -9.55 8.59 5.12
C VAL A 23 -8.07 8.29 5.33
N LEU A 24 -7.27 9.34 5.49
CA LEU A 24 -5.82 9.19 5.58
C LEU A 24 -5.38 8.25 6.70
N ASP A 25 -5.97 8.41 7.89
CA ASP A 25 -5.58 7.58 9.03
C ASP A 25 -6.00 6.12 8.84
N VAL A 26 -7.15 5.89 8.24
CA VAL A 26 -7.63 4.53 7.95
C VAL A 26 -6.69 3.85 6.95
N VAL A 27 -6.36 4.55 5.87
CA VAL A 27 -5.49 3.99 4.83
C VAL A 27 -4.08 3.77 5.36
N ARG A 28 -3.60 4.66 6.24
CA ARG A 28 -2.30 4.48 6.87
C ARG A 28 -2.26 3.19 7.70
N ALA A 29 -3.30 2.95 8.50
CA ALA A 29 -3.39 1.72 9.28
C ALA A 29 -3.42 0.48 8.37
N ASP A 30 -4.14 0.58 7.25
CA ASP A 30 -4.21 -0.49 6.25
C ASP A 30 -2.82 -0.78 5.66
N ALA A 31 -2.06 0.27 5.35
CA ALA A 31 -0.73 0.13 4.80
C ALA A 31 0.23 -0.54 5.78
N VAL A 32 0.14 -0.17 7.05
CA VAL A 32 0.97 -0.78 8.11
C VAL A 32 0.64 -2.27 8.22
N LEU A 33 -0.64 -2.60 8.29
CA LEU A 33 -1.07 -3.99 8.40
C LEU A 33 -0.59 -4.80 7.20
N THR A 34 -0.74 -4.28 6.00
CA THR A 34 -0.35 -4.95 4.77
C THR A 34 1.16 -5.18 4.73
N LYS A 35 1.94 -4.15 5.04
CA LYS A 35 3.39 -4.26 5.07
C LYS A 35 3.84 -5.33 6.05
N GLU A 36 3.32 -5.29 7.25
CA GLU A 36 3.68 -6.25 8.29
C GLU A 36 3.30 -7.67 7.90
N SER A 37 2.15 -7.83 7.27
CA SER A 37 1.69 -9.15 6.82
C SER A 37 2.62 -9.73 5.74
N VAL A 38 3.04 -8.90 4.79
CA VAL A 38 3.96 -9.35 3.74
C VAL A 38 5.33 -9.69 4.32
N LEU A 39 5.83 -8.87 5.24
CA LEU A 39 7.15 -9.11 5.83
C LEU A 39 7.15 -10.32 6.76
N ALA A 40 6.03 -10.62 7.39
CA ALA A 40 5.90 -11.75 8.31
C ALA A 40 5.70 -13.08 7.60
N SER A 41 5.21 -13.06 6.37
CA SER A 41 4.91 -14.28 5.61
C SER A 41 5.79 -14.42 4.39
N GLY A 42 6.75 -15.35 4.44
CA GLY A 42 7.59 -15.63 3.29
C GLY A 42 6.80 -16.16 2.11
N GLU A 43 5.74 -16.91 2.38
CA GLU A 43 4.87 -17.45 1.33
C GLU A 43 4.16 -16.35 0.57
N LEU A 44 3.64 -15.35 1.30
CA LEU A 44 2.96 -14.22 0.68
C LEU A 44 3.95 -13.39 -0.15
N ALA A 45 5.14 -13.14 0.39
CA ALA A 45 6.17 -12.41 -0.33
C ALA A 45 6.57 -13.12 -1.63
N LEU A 46 6.71 -14.45 -1.57
CA LEU A 46 7.05 -15.23 -2.75
C LEU A 46 5.93 -15.22 -3.78
N LEU A 47 4.69 -15.30 -3.32
CA LEU A 47 3.52 -15.23 -4.21
C LEU A 47 3.53 -13.93 -5.00
N LEU A 48 3.77 -12.81 -4.32
CA LEU A 48 3.77 -11.49 -4.94
C LEU A 48 4.86 -11.36 -6.00
N LYS A 49 5.99 -12.03 -5.81
CA LYS A 49 7.11 -11.99 -6.76
C LYS A 49 7.02 -13.00 -7.88
N ASN A 50 6.17 -14.00 -7.72
CA ASN A 50 6.13 -15.14 -8.66
C ASN A 50 5.47 -14.72 -9.99
N PRO A 51 6.24 -14.66 -11.10
CA PRO A 51 5.68 -14.25 -12.39
C PRO A 51 4.81 -15.30 -13.06
N VAL A 52 4.88 -16.54 -12.58
CA VAL A 52 4.11 -17.65 -13.16
C VAL A 52 2.64 -17.56 -12.75
N VAL A 53 2.38 -17.08 -11.53
CA VAL A 53 1.01 -16.93 -11.04
C VAL A 53 0.37 -15.71 -11.70
N LYS A 54 -0.79 -15.92 -12.32
CA LYS A 54 -1.49 -14.87 -13.04
C LYS A 54 -2.11 -13.84 -12.09
N ALA A 55 -2.33 -12.63 -12.62
CA ALA A 55 -2.85 -11.52 -11.84
C ALA A 55 -4.20 -11.82 -11.18
N ASP A 56 -5.11 -12.46 -11.89
CA ASP A 56 -6.43 -12.79 -11.37
C ASP A 56 -6.35 -13.73 -10.17
N LYS A 57 -5.43 -14.69 -10.23
CA LYS A 57 -5.22 -15.62 -9.12
C LYS A 57 -4.59 -14.92 -7.92
N LYS A 58 -3.61 -14.05 -8.17
CA LYS A 58 -3.01 -13.25 -7.09
C LYS A 58 -4.05 -12.36 -6.44
N GLN A 59 -4.92 -11.74 -7.25
CA GLN A 59 -6.00 -10.90 -6.73
C GLN A 59 -6.94 -11.70 -5.83
N ALA A 60 -7.31 -12.91 -6.24
CA ALA A 60 -8.19 -13.76 -5.45
C ALA A 60 -7.57 -14.08 -4.08
N ILE A 61 -6.28 -14.40 -4.07
CA ILE A 61 -5.57 -14.74 -2.85
C ILE A 61 -5.44 -13.49 -1.95
N LEU A 62 -5.06 -12.35 -2.53
CA LEU A 62 -4.93 -11.11 -1.78
C LEU A 62 -6.26 -10.65 -1.20
N LYS A 63 -7.34 -10.85 -1.95
CA LYS A 63 -8.67 -10.52 -1.47
C LYS A 63 -9.06 -11.40 -0.29
N GLU A 64 -8.68 -12.68 -0.33
CA GLU A 64 -8.94 -13.60 0.78
C GLU A 64 -8.11 -13.20 2.02
N VAL A 65 -6.86 -12.82 1.82
CA VAL A 65 -5.96 -12.43 2.92
C VAL A 65 -6.38 -11.11 3.57
N PHE A 66 -6.67 -10.11 2.76
CA PHE A 66 -6.92 -8.74 3.24
C PHE A 66 -8.37 -8.31 3.22
N GLY A 67 -9.24 -9.02 2.52
CA GLY A 67 -10.66 -8.66 2.45
C GLY A 67 -11.28 -8.61 3.84
N GLY A 68 -11.97 -7.51 4.14
CA GLY A 68 -12.57 -7.29 5.44
C GLY A 68 -11.60 -6.82 6.52
N LYS A 69 -10.29 -6.82 6.23
CA LYS A 69 -9.26 -6.37 7.18
C LYS A 69 -8.74 -4.98 6.85
N VAL A 70 -8.92 -4.55 5.62
CA VAL A 70 -8.53 -3.22 5.15
C VAL A 70 -9.76 -2.53 4.56
N SER A 71 -9.67 -1.21 4.40
CA SER A 71 -10.75 -0.42 3.82
C SER A 71 -10.97 -0.78 2.35
N GLU A 72 -12.15 -0.48 1.83
CA GLU A 72 -12.47 -0.70 0.43
C GLU A 72 -11.51 0.04 -0.50
N LEU A 73 -11.14 1.26 -0.13
CA LEU A 73 -10.19 2.05 -0.89
C LEU A 73 -8.86 1.32 -1.02
N PHE A 74 -8.33 0.82 0.10
CA PHE A 74 -7.04 0.15 0.10
C PHE A 74 -7.11 -1.21 -0.61
N GLU A 75 -8.21 -1.93 -0.44
CA GLU A 75 -8.42 -3.19 -1.15
C GLU A 75 -8.41 -2.95 -2.67
N GLY A 76 -9.14 -1.93 -3.12
CA GLY A 76 -9.14 -1.55 -4.52
C GLY A 76 -7.76 -1.16 -5.03
N PHE A 77 -6.98 -0.51 -4.17
CA PHE A 77 -5.61 -0.14 -4.50
C PHE A 77 -4.72 -1.37 -4.69
N ILE A 78 -4.86 -2.38 -3.81
CA ILE A 78 -4.13 -3.65 -3.96
C ILE A 78 -4.50 -4.33 -5.27
N MET A 79 -5.79 -4.34 -5.61
CA MET A 79 -6.26 -4.95 -6.85
C MET A 79 -5.70 -4.21 -8.07
N LEU A 80 -5.64 -2.88 -8.01
CA LEU A 80 -5.06 -2.07 -9.07
C LEU A 80 -3.58 -2.39 -9.29
N LEU A 81 -2.81 -2.45 -8.20
CA LEU A 81 -1.39 -2.81 -8.26
C LEU A 81 -1.20 -4.15 -8.93
N THR A 82 -2.00 -5.13 -8.54
CA THR A 82 -1.90 -6.49 -9.06
C THR A 82 -2.29 -6.52 -10.54
N ASN A 83 -3.34 -5.82 -10.89
CA ASN A 83 -3.80 -5.75 -12.28
C ASN A 83 -2.74 -5.12 -13.19
N ASN A 84 -1.96 -4.18 -12.66
CA ASN A 84 -0.90 -3.52 -13.41
C ASN A 84 0.44 -4.25 -13.37
N GLY A 85 0.49 -5.43 -12.74
CA GLY A 85 1.72 -6.21 -12.64
C GLY A 85 2.75 -5.63 -11.70
N ARG A 86 2.32 -4.84 -10.72
CA ARG A 86 3.22 -4.16 -9.78
C ARG A 86 3.11 -4.68 -8.35
N GLU A 87 2.43 -5.80 -8.15
CA GLU A 87 2.18 -6.36 -6.82
C GLU A 87 3.45 -6.73 -6.05
N GLU A 88 4.56 -7.04 -6.74
CA GLU A 88 5.81 -7.35 -6.06
C GLU A 88 6.35 -6.15 -5.26
N HIS A 89 5.89 -4.95 -5.57
CA HIS A 89 6.32 -3.73 -4.90
C HIS A 89 5.39 -3.32 -3.76
N LEU A 90 4.38 -4.14 -3.45
CA LEU A 90 3.37 -3.79 -2.46
C LEU A 90 3.96 -3.35 -1.12
N ALA A 91 4.90 -4.12 -0.57
CA ALA A 91 5.52 -3.77 0.71
C ALA A 91 6.27 -2.44 0.64
N LYS A 92 6.99 -2.20 -0.45
CA LYS A 92 7.73 -0.95 -0.65
C LYS A 92 6.81 0.24 -0.84
N VAL A 93 5.68 0.04 -1.52
CA VAL A 93 4.67 1.08 -1.68
C VAL A 93 4.11 1.46 -0.31
N CYS A 94 3.77 0.47 0.51
CA CYS A 94 3.24 0.71 1.86
C CYS A 94 4.26 1.44 2.74
N GLU A 95 5.53 1.04 2.67
CA GLU A 95 6.60 1.66 3.43
C GLU A 95 6.78 3.13 3.03
N LYS A 96 6.81 3.39 1.73
CA LYS A 96 6.93 4.76 1.21
C LYS A 96 5.71 5.58 1.60
N PHE A 97 4.52 4.97 1.54
CA PHE A 97 3.27 5.64 1.92
C PHE A 97 3.30 6.08 3.38
N GLU A 98 3.78 5.24 4.29
CA GLU A 98 3.91 5.61 5.69
C GLU A 98 4.80 6.84 5.85
N LYS A 99 5.91 6.89 5.12
CA LYS A 99 6.82 8.05 5.15
C LYS A 99 6.16 9.28 4.58
N ASP A 100 5.41 9.12 3.50
CA ASP A 100 4.70 10.24 2.87
C ASP A 100 3.62 10.81 3.80
N VAL A 101 2.92 9.94 4.53
CA VAL A 101 1.92 10.37 5.52
C VAL A 101 2.58 11.15 6.64
N LEU A 102 3.70 10.66 7.16
CA LEU A 102 4.43 11.35 8.22
C LEU A 102 4.93 12.72 7.75
N ALA A 103 5.45 12.79 6.54
CA ALA A 103 5.89 14.06 5.97
C ALA A 103 4.72 15.03 5.82
N HIS A 104 3.58 14.53 5.36
CA HIS A 104 2.38 15.33 5.19
C HIS A 104 1.88 15.87 6.53
N LYS A 105 1.81 15.00 7.54
CA LYS A 105 1.39 15.40 8.89
C LYS A 105 2.41 16.32 9.54
N GLY A 106 3.69 16.08 9.31
CA GLY A 106 4.75 16.94 9.82
C GLY A 106 4.67 18.35 9.31
N ILE A 107 4.35 18.52 8.02
CA ILE A 107 4.17 19.84 7.42
C ILE A 107 2.99 20.56 8.08
N ILE A 108 1.88 19.88 8.28
CA ILE A 108 0.70 20.43 8.92
C ILE A 108 1.01 20.80 10.38
N GLU A 109 1.65 19.91 11.11
CA GLU A 109 1.99 20.12 12.51
C GLU A 109 2.97 21.27 12.70
N ALA A 110 3.99 21.33 11.83
CA ALA A 110 4.97 22.41 11.87
C ALA A 110 4.30 23.76 11.65
N HIS A 111 3.33 23.80 10.77
CA HIS A 111 2.58 25.01 10.49
C HIS A 111 1.77 25.45 11.71
N VAL A 112 1.16 24.51 12.41
CA VAL A 112 0.34 24.79 13.59
C VAL A 112 1.20 25.21 14.79
N VAL A 113 2.33 24.55 14.96
CA VAL A 113 3.20 24.80 16.11
C VAL A 113 3.91 26.15 16.01
N SER A 114 4.28 26.50 14.80
CA SER A 114 4.96 27.79 14.62
C SER A 114 3.96 28.94 14.72
#